data_2fb061387b2f96ecdebba84910ee88e7
#
_entry.id   2fb061387b2f96ecdebba84910ee88e7
#
_cell.length_a   1.000
_cell.length_b   1.000
_cell.length_c   1.000
_cell.angle_alpha   90.00
_cell.angle_beta   90.00
_cell.angle_gamma   90.00
#
_symmetry.space_group_name_H-M   'P 1'
#
loop_
_entity.id
_entity.type
_entity.pdbx_description
1 polymer ?
#
loop_
_entity_poly.entity_id
_entity_poly.type
_entity_poly.pdbx_seq_one_letter_code
_entity_poly.pdbx_strand_id
1 'polypeptide(L)'
;QKIKAVEPVRSARSPELLLQYRKVMKTVIQGEARLARLGDANPNALKEHKLLQNAKAKKDSLSEWSRRIYEGARYLDKLGRNVVSAQRELRELQEQRNALNGIRGLFRGADKREIDARILEQKSVLETAEHERNEFRNKLQQAESEWDKENAAFKRTEGYKYVGELDRYREREILAAASLENTRQKVAEEVSVARSQMLSLEPELSISGDEKAQMRHELLAEMAQERQQQEEKALCIQRSWARGVSRSNERDQDMER
;
A
#
# COMPACT_ATOMS: atom_id res chain seq x y z
N GLN A 1 -40.54 -37.34 -52.85
CA GLN A 1 -39.48 -36.30 -52.95
C GLN A 1 -38.61 -36.41 -51.71
N LYS A 2 -37.36 -36.93 -51.86
CA LYS A 2 -36.35 -36.95 -50.79
C LYS A 2 -35.80 -35.52 -50.62
N ILE A 3 -36.09 -34.88 -49.50
CA ILE A 3 -35.48 -33.65 -49.09
C ILE A 3 -33.99 -33.98 -48.82
N LYS A 4 -33.07 -33.57 -49.66
CA LYS A 4 -31.63 -33.58 -49.38
C LYS A 4 -31.41 -32.62 -48.23
N ALA A 5 -30.97 -33.16 -47.11
CA ALA A 5 -30.46 -32.34 -46.02
C ALA A 5 -29.32 -31.49 -46.57
N VAL A 6 -29.50 -30.17 -46.57
CA VAL A 6 -28.44 -29.22 -46.90
C VAL A 6 -27.44 -29.31 -45.74
N GLU A 7 -26.28 -29.92 -46.00
CA GLU A 7 -25.17 -29.84 -45.05
C GLU A 7 -24.86 -28.34 -44.82
N PRO A 8 -24.79 -27.89 -43.57
CA PRO A 8 -24.44 -26.50 -43.28
C PRO A 8 -23.03 -26.25 -43.86
N VAL A 9 -22.97 -25.31 -44.82
CA VAL A 9 -21.69 -24.82 -45.32
C VAL A 9 -20.87 -24.37 -44.09
N ARG A 10 -19.87 -25.17 -43.71
CA ARG A 10 -18.88 -24.76 -42.70
C ARG A 10 -18.17 -23.53 -43.25
N SER A 11 -18.57 -22.32 -42.83
CA SER A 11 -17.85 -21.12 -43.13
C SER A 11 -16.37 -21.32 -42.71
N ALA A 12 -15.43 -21.01 -43.58
CA ALA A 12 -14.03 -21.18 -43.35
C ALA A 12 -13.68 -20.41 -42.04
N ARG A 13 -13.31 -21.15 -40.97
CA ARG A 13 -12.93 -20.58 -39.70
C ARG A 13 -11.77 -19.64 -39.90
N SER A 14 -11.83 -18.45 -39.29
CA SER A 14 -10.69 -17.51 -39.36
C SER A 14 -9.45 -18.15 -38.74
N PRO A 15 -8.37 -18.33 -39.48
CA PRO A 15 -7.12 -18.92 -38.94
C PRO A 15 -6.52 -18.06 -37.81
N GLU A 16 -6.81 -16.73 -37.85
CA GLU A 16 -6.36 -15.82 -36.79
C GLU A 16 -7.09 -16.05 -35.46
N LEU A 17 -8.41 -16.21 -35.51
CA LEU A 17 -9.21 -16.51 -34.32
C LEU A 17 -8.85 -17.88 -33.73
N LEU A 18 -8.54 -18.86 -34.57
CA LEU A 18 -8.13 -20.19 -34.12
C LEU A 18 -6.75 -20.14 -33.45
N LEU A 19 -5.81 -19.36 -33.98
CA LEU A 19 -4.51 -19.12 -33.37
C LEU A 19 -4.67 -18.39 -32.00
N GLN A 20 -5.54 -17.40 -31.95
CA GLN A 20 -5.85 -16.68 -30.70
C GLN A 20 -6.45 -17.62 -29.65
N TYR A 21 -7.41 -18.44 -30.03
CA TYR A 21 -8.03 -19.44 -29.15
C TYR A 21 -6.97 -20.42 -28.59
N ARG A 22 -6.09 -20.96 -29.47
CA ARG A 22 -4.98 -21.85 -29.06
C ARG A 22 -4.03 -21.18 -28.08
N LYS A 23 -3.70 -19.90 -28.30
CA LYS A 23 -2.84 -19.11 -27.42
C LYS A 23 -3.47 -18.91 -26.03
N VAL A 24 -4.76 -18.56 -25.98
CA VAL A 24 -5.51 -18.40 -24.73
C VAL A 24 -5.63 -19.73 -24.00
N MET A 25 -5.91 -20.84 -24.70
CA MET A 25 -5.94 -22.17 -24.12
C MET A 25 -4.58 -22.57 -23.50
N LYS A 26 -3.46 -22.27 -24.18
CA LYS A 26 -2.11 -22.48 -23.63
C LYS A 26 -1.93 -21.72 -22.30
N THR A 27 -2.41 -20.47 -22.23
CA THR A 27 -2.38 -19.66 -20.99
C THR A 27 -3.18 -20.31 -19.85
N VAL A 28 -4.37 -20.83 -20.15
CA VAL A 28 -5.19 -21.56 -19.16
C VAL A 28 -4.45 -22.78 -18.62
N ILE A 29 -3.93 -23.62 -19.52
CA ILE A 29 -3.20 -24.84 -19.14
C ILE A 29 -1.98 -24.52 -18.28
N GLN A 30 -1.20 -23.51 -18.67
CA GLN A 30 -0.03 -23.06 -17.93
C GLN A 30 -0.40 -22.54 -16.54
N GLY A 31 -1.45 -21.74 -16.45
CA GLY A 31 -1.95 -21.20 -15.19
C GLY A 31 -2.47 -22.30 -14.25
N GLU A 32 -3.24 -23.25 -14.76
CA GLU A 32 -3.72 -24.42 -13.99
C GLU A 32 -2.54 -25.25 -13.45
N ALA A 33 -1.54 -25.54 -14.29
CA ALA A 33 -0.35 -26.26 -13.88
C ALA A 33 0.49 -25.49 -12.83
N ARG A 34 0.51 -24.16 -12.93
CA ARG A 34 1.17 -23.29 -11.94
C ARG A 34 0.41 -23.30 -10.62
N LEU A 35 -0.91 -23.19 -10.62
CA LEU A 35 -1.74 -23.30 -9.41
C LEU A 35 -1.57 -24.64 -8.69
N ALA A 36 -1.52 -25.73 -9.45
CA ALA A 36 -1.30 -27.08 -8.88
C ALA A 36 0.08 -27.21 -8.20
N ARG A 37 1.13 -26.52 -8.70
CA ARG A 37 2.47 -26.54 -8.11
C ARG A 37 2.61 -25.66 -6.88
N LEU A 38 1.91 -24.53 -6.83
CA LEU A 38 1.98 -23.60 -5.71
C LEU A 38 1.45 -24.22 -4.40
N GLY A 39 0.56 -25.20 -4.48
CA GLY A 39 -0.06 -25.81 -3.30
C GLY A 39 -0.96 -24.80 -2.56
N ASP A 40 -1.42 -25.19 -1.38
CA ASP A 40 -2.27 -24.36 -0.54
C ASP A 40 -1.45 -23.64 0.52
N ALA A 41 -1.73 -22.34 0.72
CA ALA A 41 -1.13 -21.61 1.81
C ALA A 41 -1.70 -22.09 3.16
N ASN A 42 -0.86 -22.09 4.21
CA ASN A 42 -1.29 -22.48 5.54
C ASN A 42 -2.41 -21.52 6.04
N PRO A 43 -3.63 -22.01 6.27
CA PRO A 43 -4.78 -21.17 6.65
C PRO A 43 -4.59 -20.48 8.00
N ASN A 44 -3.84 -21.09 8.93
CA ASN A 44 -3.54 -20.47 10.22
C ASN A 44 -2.55 -19.32 10.06
N ALA A 45 -1.50 -19.49 9.24
CA ALA A 45 -0.57 -18.41 8.93
C ALA A 45 -1.26 -17.23 8.23
N LEU A 46 -2.28 -17.47 7.39
CA LEU A 46 -3.07 -16.41 6.77
C LEU A 46 -3.94 -15.66 7.76
N LYS A 47 -4.52 -16.34 8.76
CA LYS A 47 -5.28 -15.68 9.84
C LYS A 47 -4.34 -14.80 10.68
N GLU A 48 -3.18 -15.32 11.05
CA GLU A 48 -2.15 -14.59 11.79
C GLU A 48 -1.63 -13.39 10.98
N HIS A 49 -1.48 -13.53 9.66
CA HIS A 49 -1.12 -12.42 8.77
C HIS A 49 -2.15 -11.28 8.82
N LYS A 50 -3.45 -11.59 8.75
CA LYS A 50 -4.51 -10.57 8.87
C LYS A 50 -4.49 -9.87 10.22
N LEU A 51 -4.30 -10.64 11.30
CA LEU A 51 -4.17 -10.09 12.65
C LEU A 51 -2.98 -9.14 12.75
N LEU A 52 -1.83 -9.56 12.22
CA LEU A 52 -0.60 -8.76 12.19
C LEU A 52 -0.77 -7.47 11.37
N GLN A 53 -1.38 -7.55 10.19
CA GLN A 53 -1.64 -6.38 9.35
C GLN A 53 -2.55 -5.36 10.05
N ASN A 54 -3.65 -5.83 10.64
CA ASN A 54 -4.59 -4.97 11.35
C ASN A 54 -3.92 -4.30 12.56
N ALA A 55 -3.12 -5.04 13.30
CA ALA A 55 -2.40 -4.51 14.45
C ALA A 55 -1.32 -3.49 14.06
N LYS A 56 -0.55 -3.75 12.99
CA LYS A 56 0.42 -2.80 12.45
C LYS A 56 -0.27 -1.53 11.95
N ALA A 57 -1.33 -1.65 11.16
CA ALA A 57 -2.10 -0.50 10.66
C ALA A 57 -2.67 0.37 11.79
N LYS A 58 -3.22 -0.25 12.85
CA LYS A 58 -3.71 0.49 14.03
C LYS A 58 -2.57 1.18 14.78
N LYS A 59 -1.43 0.52 14.95
CA LYS A 59 -0.23 1.12 15.56
C LYS A 59 0.26 2.33 14.78
N ASP A 60 0.33 2.22 13.45
CA ASP A 60 0.78 3.31 12.58
C ASP A 60 -0.19 4.49 12.64
N SER A 61 -1.50 4.22 12.63
CA SER A 61 -2.54 5.24 12.80
C SER A 61 -2.42 5.97 14.13
N LEU A 62 -2.20 5.26 15.24
CA LEU A 62 -2.01 5.86 16.56
C LEU A 62 -0.70 6.66 16.65
N SER A 63 0.35 6.21 16.00
CA SER A 63 1.63 6.91 15.91
C SER A 63 1.49 8.23 15.15
N GLU A 64 0.79 8.20 14.00
CA GLU A 64 0.51 9.40 13.21
C GLU A 64 -0.37 10.39 14.00
N TRP A 65 -1.37 9.90 14.73
CA TRP A 65 -2.21 10.73 15.59
C TRP A 65 -1.39 11.37 16.72
N SER A 66 -0.51 10.61 17.39
CA SER A 66 0.42 11.15 18.39
C SER A 66 1.31 12.26 17.82
N ARG A 67 1.79 12.10 16.60
CA ARG A 67 2.58 13.13 15.89
C ARG A 67 1.78 14.42 15.69
N ARG A 68 0.52 14.32 15.27
CA ARG A 68 -0.36 15.47 15.09
C ARG A 68 -0.65 16.20 16.41
N ILE A 69 -0.83 15.47 17.50
CA ILE A 69 -0.97 16.03 18.84
C ILE A 69 0.28 16.83 19.22
N TYR A 70 1.46 16.26 18.99
CA TYR A 70 2.73 16.94 19.25
C TYR A 70 2.91 18.22 18.41
N GLU A 71 2.57 18.17 17.14
CA GLU A 71 2.57 19.35 16.26
C GLU A 71 1.56 20.40 16.75
N GLY A 72 0.39 19.97 17.21
CA GLY A 72 -0.62 20.83 17.83
C GLY A 72 -0.11 21.51 19.11
N ALA A 73 0.62 20.81 19.96
CA ALA A 73 1.22 21.38 21.16
C ALA A 73 2.23 22.49 20.80
N ARG A 74 3.06 22.29 19.78
CA ARG A 74 3.98 23.32 19.27
C ARG A 74 3.24 24.55 18.71
N TYR A 75 2.09 24.33 18.06
CA TYR A 75 1.26 25.42 17.57
C TYR A 75 0.62 26.19 18.73
N LEU A 76 0.16 25.51 19.78
CA LEU A 76 -0.35 26.13 20.99
C LEU A 76 0.69 27.04 21.67
N ASP A 77 1.95 26.62 21.70
CA ASP A 77 3.06 27.44 22.19
C ASP A 77 3.27 28.71 21.34
N LYS A 78 3.08 28.61 20.02
CA LYS A 78 3.12 29.78 19.13
C LYS A 78 1.99 30.75 19.44
N LEU A 79 0.77 30.26 19.61
CA LEU A 79 -0.36 31.09 20.02
C LEU A 79 -0.14 31.75 21.39
N GLY A 80 0.48 31.03 22.32
CA GLY A 80 0.89 31.59 23.62
C GLY A 80 1.85 32.77 23.49
N ARG A 81 2.84 32.68 22.59
CA ARG A 81 3.77 33.77 22.30
C ARG A 81 3.06 34.99 21.69
N ASN A 82 2.08 34.79 20.81
CA ASN A 82 1.27 35.87 20.23
C ASN A 82 0.51 36.63 21.32
N VAL A 83 -0.12 35.92 22.28
CA VAL A 83 -0.80 36.51 23.42
C VAL A 83 0.18 37.38 24.27
N VAL A 84 1.36 36.83 24.57
CA VAL A 84 2.37 37.55 25.34
C VAL A 84 2.85 38.84 24.61
N SER A 85 3.03 38.75 23.27
CA SER A 85 3.39 39.91 22.45
C SER A 85 2.29 40.98 22.51
N ALA A 86 1.03 40.61 22.30
CA ALA A 86 -0.10 41.53 22.35
C ALA A 86 -0.25 42.17 23.74
N GLN A 87 -0.03 41.41 24.81
CA GLN A 87 -0.03 41.95 26.19
C GLN A 87 1.09 42.97 26.42
N ARG A 88 2.28 42.71 25.88
CA ARG A 88 3.41 43.62 25.98
C ARG A 88 3.13 44.96 25.25
N GLU A 89 2.67 44.87 24.02
CA GLU A 89 2.30 46.03 23.21
C GLU A 89 1.23 46.87 23.89
N LEU A 90 0.20 46.22 24.48
CA LEU A 90 -0.83 46.90 25.24
C LEU A 90 -0.26 47.66 26.45
N ARG A 91 0.70 47.05 27.20
CA ARG A 91 1.37 47.71 28.33
C ARG A 91 2.14 48.94 27.86
N GLU A 92 2.91 48.81 26.80
CA GLU A 92 3.70 49.91 26.23
C GLU A 92 2.80 51.10 25.82
N LEU A 93 1.64 50.82 25.20
CA LEU A 93 0.68 51.88 24.87
C LEU A 93 0.07 52.52 26.13
N GLN A 94 -0.22 51.72 27.15
CA GLN A 94 -0.74 52.25 28.44
C GLN A 94 0.32 53.16 29.16
N GLU A 95 1.60 52.77 29.12
CA GLU A 95 2.70 53.58 29.67
C GLU A 95 2.85 54.89 28.91
N GLN A 96 2.82 54.87 27.57
CA GLN A 96 2.82 56.07 26.74
C GLN A 96 1.63 56.97 27.05
N ARG A 97 0.45 56.41 27.22
CA ARG A 97 -0.74 57.15 27.59
C ARG A 97 -0.57 57.81 28.95
N ASN A 98 -0.02 57.12 29.94
CA ASN A 98 0.21 57.61 31.29
C ASN A 98 1.29 58.75 31.30
N ALA A 99 2.30 58.65 30.48
CA ALA A 99 3.31 59.71 30.33
C ALA A 99 2.70 61.04 29.79
N LEU A 100 1.64 60.95 28.98
CA LEU A 100 0.89 62.13 28.49
C LEU A 100 -0.04 62.76 29.52
N ASN A 101 -0.27 62.12 30.68
CA ASN A 101 -1.12 62.64 31.75
C ASN A 101 -0.37 63.62 32.68
N GLY A 102 0.94 63.82 32.52
CA GLY A 102 1.73 64.81 33.27
C GLY A 102 1.38 66.27 32.89
N ILE A 103 1.91 67.21 33.61
CA ILE A 103 1.64 68.66 33.49
C ILE A 103 1.83 69.18 32.05
N ARG A 104 2.73 68.58 31.26
CA ARG A 104 2.92 68.89 29.84
C ARG A 104 1.87 68.33 28.90
N GLY A 105 0.96 67.46 29.39
CA GLY A 105 -0.08 66.79 28.58
C GLY A 105 -1.33 67.62 28.32
N LEU A 106 -1.49 68.78 28.96
CA LEU A 106 -2.66 69.64 28.79
C LEU A 106 -2.88 70.15 27.35
N PHE A 107 -1.85 70.20 26.52
CA PHE A 107 -1.89 70.67 25.13
C PHE A 107 -1.88 69.56 24.06
N ARG A 108 -1.87 68.26 24.43
CA ARG A 108 -1.77 67.11 23.50
C ARG A 108 -3.03 66.27 23.43
N GLY A 109 -4.15 66.93 23.38
CA GLY A 109 -5.47 66.24 23.33
C GLY A 109 -5.69 65.37 22.09
N ALA A 110 -5.03 65.69 20.97
CA ALA A 110 -5.07 64.88 19.76
C ALA A 110 -4.23 63.58 19.90
N ASP A 111 -3.00 63.71 20.39
CA ASP A 111 -2.07 62.57 20.63
C ASP A 111 -2.70 61.57 21.62
N LYS A 112 -3.40 62.08 22.63
CA LYS A 112 -4.05 61.23 23.64
C LYS A 112 -5.21 60.45 23.07
N ARG A 113 -6.04 61.04 22.19
CA ARG A 113 -7.15 60.34 21.52
C ARG A 113 -6.60 59.25 20.59
N GLU A 114 -5.51 59.51 19.89
CA GLU A 114 -4.88 58.51 19.02
C GLU A 114 -4.39 57.30 19.81
N ILE A 115 -3.68 57.52 20.94
CA ILE A 115 -3.23 56.45 21.81
C ILE A 115 -4.44 55.67 22.43
N ASP A 116 -5.48 56.36 22.86
CA ASP A 116 -6.67 55.71 23.39
C ASP A 116 -7.36 54.83 22.33
N ALA A 117 -7.39 55.23 21.05
CA ALA A 117 -7.91 54.44 19.95
C ALA A 117 -7.02 53.19 19.72
N ARG A 118 -5.67 53.33 19.72
CA ARG A 118 -4.72 52.20 19.59
C ARG A 118 -4.80 51.23 20.77
N ILE A 119 -5.04 51.70 21.97
CA ILE A 119 -5.30 50.85 23.15
C ILE A 119 -6.54 50.00 22.96
N LEU A 120 -7.64 50.57 22.42
CA LEU A 120 -8.87 49.85 22.15
C LEU A 120 -8.67 48.78 21.09
N GLU A 121 -7.98 49.13 19.99
CA GLU A 121 -7.60 48.17 18.94
C GLU A 121 -6.76 47.04 19.51
N GLN A 122 -5.72 47.35 20.26
CA GLN A 122 -4.81 46.33 20.83
C GLN A 122 -5.51 45.43 21.87
N LYS A 123 -6.50 45.93 22.61
CA LYS A 123 -7.34 45.09 23.47
C LYS A 123 -8.13 44.08 22.65
N SER A 124 -8.75 44.51 21.55
CA SER A 124 -9.47 43.59 20.66
C SER A 124 -8.56 42.53 20.08
N VAL A 125 -7.30 42.88 19.68
CA VAL A 125 -6.28 41.92 19.22
C VAL A 125 -5.96 40.93 20.31
N LEU A 126 -5.75 41.39 21.55
CA LEU A 126 -5.45 40.50 22.68
C LEU A 126 -6.60 39.54 22.98
N GLU A 127 -7.84 40.03 23.03
CA GLU A 127 -9.02 39.19 23.26
C GLU A 127 -9.16 38.11 22.18
N THR A 128 -8.94 38.49 20.92
CA THR A 128 -8.97 37.53 19.81
C THR A 128 -7.88 36.46 19.96
N ALA A 129 -6.64 36.87 20.27
CA ALA A 129 -5.52 35.93 20.43
C ALA A 129 -5.71 35.00 21.64
N GLU A 130 -6.29 35.49 22.74
CA GLU A 130 -6.64 34.69 23.93
C GLU A 130 -7.76 33.70 23.61
N HIS A 131 -8.77 34.12 22.86
CA HIS A 131 -9.87 33.26 22.43
C HIS A 131 -9.35 32.12 21.53
N GLU A 132 -8.58 32.43 20.49
CA GLU A 132 -7.99 31.44 19.60
C GLU A 132 -7.12 30.43 20.35
N ARG A 133 -6.26 30.92 21.26
CA ARG A 133 -5.42 30.04 22.09
C ARG A 133 -6.25 29.08 22.95
N ASN A 134 -7.32 29.61 23.61
CA ASN A 134 -8.12 28.79 24.49
C ASN A 134 -8.99 27.79 23.72
N GLU A 135 -9.55 28.18 22.58
CA GLU A 135 -10.29 27.28 21.72
C GLU A 135 -9.39 26.13 21.21
N PHE A 136 -8.19 26.49 20.74
CA PHE A 136 -7.24 25.48 20.27
C PHE A 136 -6.75 24.54 21.39
N ARG A 137 -6.52 25.07 22.60
CA ARG A 137 -6.19 24.28 23.78
C ARG A 137 -7.25 23.24 24.08
N ASN A 138 -8.53 23.63 24.06
CA ASN A 138 -9.63 22.71 24.32
C ASN A 138 -9.70 21.60 23.27
N LYS A 139 -9.52 21.93 21.99
CA LYS A 139 -9.47 20.94 20.90
C LYS A 139 -8.30 19.98 21.07
N LEU A 140 -7.14 20.48 21.46
CA LEU A 140 -5.96 19.65 21.69
C LEU A 140 -6.14 18.68 22.88
N GLN A 141 -6.67 19.16 24.01
CA GLN A 141 -6.98 18.32 25.17
C GLN A 141 -8.00 17.23 24.86
N GLN A 142 -9.01 17.55 24.04
CA GLN A 142 -9.97 16.55 23.59
C GLN A 142 -9.27 15.49 22.72
N ALA A 143 -8.44 15.89 21.77
CA ALA A 143 -7.70 14.97 20.90
C ALA A 143 -6.74 14.07 21.69
N GLU A 144 -6.06 14.61 22.71
CA GLU A 144 -5.20 13.84 23.64
C GLU A 144 -6.01 12.80 24.41
N SER A 145 -7.15 13.19 24.99
CA SER A 145 -8.02 12.28 25.73
C SER A 145 -8.58 11.15 24.86
N GLU A 146 -8.97 11.46 23.63
CA GLU A 146 -9.44 10.46 22.66
C GLU A 146 -8.32 9.50 22.24
N TRP A 147 -7.11 10.03 21.99
CA TRP A 147 -5.94 9.22 21.68
C TRP A 147 -5.57 8.28 22.83
N ASP A 148 -5.60 8.75 24.08
CA ASP A 148 -5.31 7.94 25.25
C ASP A 148 -6.29 6.77 25.38
N LYS A 149 -7.58 7.01 25.17
CA LYS A 149 -8.63 5.97 25.17
C LYS A 149 -8.40 4.92 24.09
N GLU A 150 -8.14 5.38 22.85
CA GLU A 150 -7.90 4.50 21.72
C GLU A 150 -6.61 3.68 21.87
N ASN A 151 -5.54 4.31 22.36
CA ASN A 151 -4.27 3.65 22.63
C ASN A 151 -4.39 2.61 23.77
N ALA A 152 -5.12 2.95 24.84
CA ALA A 152 -5.40 2.02 25.91
C ALA A 152 -6.27 0.82 25.45
N ALA A 153 -7.27 1.09 24.61
CA ALA A 153 -8.08 0.05 24.00
C ALA A 153 -7.23 -0.87 23.10
N PHE A 154 -6.38 -0.29 22.25
CA PHE A 154 -5.48 -1.06 21.37
C PHE A 154 -4.53 -1.96 22.16
N LYS A 155 -3.92 -1.48 23.24
CA LYS A 155 -3.02 -2.26 24.10
C LYS A 155 -3.68 -3.49 24.73
N ARG A 156 -5.01 -3.53 24.83
CA ARG A 156 -5.78 -4.68 25.35
C ARG A 156 -6.11 -5.70 24.28
N THR A 157 -5.90 -5.40 22.99
CA THR A 157 -6.23 -6.30 21.88
C THR A 157 -5.23 -7.46 21.79
N GLU A 158 -5.70 -8.60 21.29
CA GLU A 158 -4.84 -9.73 20.94
C GLU A 158 -3.77 -9.33 19.91
N GLY A 159 -4.13 -8.50 18.95
CA GLY A 159 -3.19 -8.03 17.91
C GLY A 159 -1.99 -7.28 18.48
N TYR A 160 -2.20 -6.44 19.51
CA TYR A 160 -1.09 -5.76 20.19
C TYR A 160 -0.14 -6.72 20.89
N LYS A 161 -0.71 -7.69 21.65
CA LYS A 161 0.07 -8.73 22.34
C LYS A 161 0.83 -9.59 21.35
N TYR A 162 0.13 -10.00 20.27
CA TYR A 162 0.70 -10.81 19.21
C TYR A 162 1.91 -10.14 18.54
N VAL A 163 1.82 -8.85 18.22
CA VAL A 163 2.97 -8.09 17.64
C VAL A 163 4.15 -8.02 18.60
N GLY A 164 3.90 -7.94 19.92
CA GLY A 164 4.95 -7.90 20.93
C GLY A 164 5.67 -9.25 21.17
N GLU A 165 4.98 -10.35 20.94
CA GLU A 165 5.46 -11.71 21.17
C GLU A 165 5.99 -12.39 19.90
N LEU A 166 5.76 -11.79 18.73
CA LEU A 166 6.09 -12.36 17.43
C LEU A 166 7.61 -12.39 17.21
N ASP A 167 8.17 -13.61 17.12
CA ASP A 167 9.56 -13.78 16.75
C ASP A 167 9.78 -13.61 15.22
N ARG A 168 11.04 -13.36 14.82
CA ARG A 168 11.40 -13.09 13.42
C ARG A 168 11.21 -14.31 12.51
N TYR A 169 11.30 -15.52 13.05
CA TYR A 169 11.12 -16.74 12.28
C TYR A 169 9.65 -16.91 11.89
N ARG A 170 8.76 -16.78 12.89
CA ARG A 170 7.31 -16.86 12.68
C ARG A 170 6.80 -15.75 11.77
N GLU A 171 7.32 -14.53 11.92
CA GLU A 171 6.97 -13.42 11.03
C GLU A 171 7.31 -13.74 9.56
N ARG A 172 8.49 -14.32 9.28
CA ARG A 172 8.86 -14.75 7.93
C ARG A 172 7.93 -15.83 7.37
N GLU A 173 7.57 -16.79 8.18
CA GLU A 173 6.64 -17.87 7.81
C GLU A 173 5.26 -17.33 7.42
N ILE A 174 4.74 -16.40 8.21
CA ILE A 174 3.46 -15.70 7.96
C ILE A 174 3.52 -14.90 6.66
N LEU A 175 4.59 -14.14 6.46
CA LEU A 175 4.78 -13.35 5.25
C LEU A 175 4.94 -14.23 4.00
N ALA A 176 5.64 -15.35 4.11
CA ALA A 176 5.78 -16.33 3.02
C ALA A 176 4.42 -16.94 2.64
N ALA A 177 3.59 -17.31 3.62
CA ALA A 177 2.25 -17.82 3.38
C ALA A 177 1.34 -16.79 2.69
N ALA A 178 1.40 -15.53 3.11
CA ALA A 178 0.66 -14.43 2.48
C ALA A 178 1.13 -14.15 1.04
N SER A 179 2.44 -14.18 0.80
CA SER A 179 3.01 -14.01 -0.54
C SER A 179 2.59 -15.14 -1.48
N LEU A 180 2.58 -16.39 -0.97
CA LEU A 180 2.09 -17.55 -1.71
C LEU A 180 0.62 -17.37 -2.11
N GLU A 181 -0.23 -16.99 -1.16
CA GLU A 181 -1.66 -16.79 -1.40
C GLU A 181 -1.91 -15.66 -2.42
N ASN A 182 -1.22 -14.53 -2.30
CA ASN A 182 -1.30 -13.43 -3.27
C ASN A 182 -0.88 -13.89 -4.69
N THR A 183 0.15 -14.74 -4.77
CA THR A 183 0.60 -15.30 -6.05
C THR A 183 -0.46 -16.22 -6.63
N ARG A 184 -1.07 -17.08 -5.81
CA ARG A 184 -2.18 -17.95 -6.22
C ARG A 184 -3.37 -17.15 -6.75
N GLN A 185 -3.79 -16.12 -6.02
CA GLN A 185 -4.90 -15.27 -6.43
C GLN A 185 -4.65 -14.61 -7.78
N LYS A 186 -3.46 -14.05 -8.01
CA LYS A 186 -3.09 -13.47 -9.31
C LYS A 186 -3.16 -14.48 -10.45
N VAL A 187 -2.59 -15.69 -10.23
CA VAL A 187 -2.64 -16.74 -11.25
C VAL A 187 -4.07 -17.21 -11.48
N ALA A 188 -4.90 -17.31 -10.44
CA ALA A 188 -6.30 -17.69 -10.58
C ALA A 188 -7.11 -16.63 -11.35
N GLU A 189 -6.84 -15.35 -11.13
CA GLU A 189 -7.44 -14.24 -11.91
C GLU A 189 -7.02 -14.32 -13.38
N GLU A 190 -5.73 -14.50 -13.67
CA GLU A 190 -5.22 -14.69 -15.03
C GLU A 190 -5.90 -15.85 -15.74
N VAL A 191 -6.05 -17.00 -15.07
CA VAL A 191 -6.76 -18.17 -15.59
C VAL A 191 -8.24 -17.87 -15.82
N SER A 192 -8.90 -17.16 -14.91
CA SER A 192 -10.30 -16.76 -15.03
C SER A 192 -10.53 -15.85 -16.23
N VAL A 193 -9.70 -14.84 -16.41
CA VAL A 193 -9.76 -13.93 -17.56
C VAL A 193 -9.52 -14.70 -18.86
N ALA A 194 -8.50 -15.56 -18.91
CA ALA A 194 -8.22 -16.39 -20.08
C ALA A 194 -9.40 -17.35 -20.42
N ARG A 195 -10.02 -17.96 -19.41
CA ARG A 195 -11.22 -18.79 -19.62
C ARG A 195 -12.39 -17.98 -20.18
N SER A 196 -12.62 -16.77 -19.68
CA SER A 196 -13.67 -15.89 -20.20
C SER A 196 -13.41 -15.50 -21.65
N GLN A 197 -12.15 -15.20 -22.03
CA GLN A 197 -11.77 -14.96 -23.40
C GLN A 197 -11.96 -16.19 -24.29
N MET A 198 -11.64 -17.38 -23.80
CA MET A 198 -11.88 -18.63 -24.51
C MET A 198 -13.36 -18.83 -24.82
N LEU A 199 -14.21 -18.62 -23.82
CA LEU A 199 -15.67 -18.72 -23.97
C LEU A 199 -16.25 -17.70 -24.94
N SER A 200 -15.67 -16.48 -25.04
CA SER A 200 -16.12 -15.48 -26.00
C SER A 200 -15.74 -15.82 -27.45
N LEU A 201 -14.67 -16.56 -27.68
CA LEU A 201 -14.22 -16.97 -29.02
C LEU A 201 -14.94 -18.26 -29.52
N GLU A 202 -15.46 -19.08 -28.62
CA GLU A 202 -16.09 -20.35 -28.95
C GLU A 202 -17.29 -20.24 -29.92
N PRO A 203 -18.22 -19.28 -29.75
CA PRO A 203 -19.36 -19.14 -30.66
C PRO A 203 -18.93 -18.81 -32.10
N GLU A 204 -17.91 -17.96 -32.25
CA GLU A 204 -17.40 -17.53 -33.57
C GLU A 204 -16.66 -18.67 -34.29
N LEU A 205 -15.98 -19.51 -33.52
CA LEU A 205 -15.20 -20.62 -34.06
C LEU A 205 -16.00 -21.90 -34.24
N SER A 206 -17.19 -22.01 -33.63
CA SER A 206 -18.03 -23.24 -33.66
C SER A 206 -17.23 -24.54 -33.37
N ILE A 207 -16.34 -24.48 -32.37
CA ILE A 207 -15.43 -25.58 -32.02
C ILE A 207 -16.22 -26.67 -31.26
N SER A 208 -16.12 -27.92 -31.71
CA SER A 208 -16.70 -29.05 -31.01
C SER A 208 -15.92 -29.43 -29.73
N GLY A 209 -16.59 -30.18 -28.83
CA GLY A 209 -15.94 -30.70 -27.62
C GLY A 209 -14.70 -31.56 -27.92
N ASP A 210 -14.78 -32.37 -28.96
CA ASP A 210 -13.70 -33.25 -29.38
C ASP A 210 -12.49 -32.47 -29.92
N GLU A 211 -12.77 -31.42 -30.72
CA GLU A 211 -11.69 -30.52 -31.22
C GLU A 211 -10.99 -29.77 -30.08
N LYS A 212 -11.73 -29.35 -29.05
CA LYS A 212 -11.15 -28.75 -27.85
C LYS A 212 -10.23 -29.71 -27.09
N ALA A 213 -10.72 -30.98 -26.92
CA ALA A 213 -9.93 -32.00 -26.24
C ALA A 213 -8.66 -32.33 -27.02
N GLN A 214 -8.74 -32.44 -28.35
CA GLN A 214 -7.58 -32.66 -29.21
C GLN A 214 -6.57 -31.53 -29.13
N MET A 215 -7.02 -30.27 -29.28
CA MET A 215 -6.12 -29.11 -29.11
C MET A 215 -5.45 -29.05 -27.76
N ARG A 216 -6.18 -29.36 -26.69
CA ARG A 216 -5.62 -29.42 -25.35
C ARG A 216 -4.53 -30.48 -25.24
N HIS A 217 -4.75 -31.65 -25.81
CA HIS A 217 -3.78 -32.74 -25.82
C HIS A 217 -2.50 -32.36 -26.61
N GLU A 218 -2.67 -31.76 -27.79
CA GLU A 218 -1.54 -31.27 -28.60
C GLU A 218 -0.71 -30.22 -27.86
N LEU A 219 -1.38 -29.24 -27.20
CA LEU A 219 -0.69 -28.22 -26.42
C LEU A 219 0.06 -28.79 -25.22
N LEU A 220 -0.49 -29.79 -24.55
CA LEU A 220 0.19 -30.47 -23.44
C LEU A 220 1.45 -31.21 -23.93
N ALA A 221 1.37 -31.86 -25.10
CA ALA A 221 2.53 -32.53 -25.70
C ALA A 221 3.62 -31.51 -26.11
N GLU A 222 3.25 -30.40 -26.76
CA GLU A 222 4.18 -29.32 -27.08
C GLU A 222 4.87 -28.76 -25.84
N MET A 223 4.10 -28.48 -24.80
CA MET A 223 4.65 -27.97 -23.53
C MET A 223 5.58 -28.96 -22.82
N ALA A 224 5.31 -30.27 -22.96
CA ALA A 224 6.20 -31.30 -22.43
C ALA A 224 7.53 -31.33 -23.18
N GLN A 225 7.48 -31.22 -24.50
CA GLN A 225 8.70 -31.14 -25.35
C GLN A 225 9.52 -29.88 -25.05
N GLU A 226 8.84 -28.71 -24.95
CA GLU A 226 9.50 -27.44 -24.61
C GLU A 226 10.26 -27.56 -23.26
N ARG A 227 9.66 -28.22 -22.25
CA ARG A 227 10.32 -28.46 -20.94
C ARG A 227 11.54 -29.35 -21.06
N GLN A 228 11.43 -30.48 -21.76
CA GLN A 228 12.55 -31.39 -21.96
C GLN A 228 13.73 -30.66 -22.62
N GLN A 229 13.48 -29.88 -23.67
CA GLN A 229 14.50 -29.08 -24.32
C GLN A 229 15.14 -28.03 -23.40
N GLN A 230 14.36 -27.42 -22.50
CA GLN A 230 14.88 -26.46 -21.51
C GLN A 230 15.75 -27.16 -20.46
N GLU A 231 15.34 -28.35 -19.98
CA GLU A 231 16.09 -29.16 -19.04
C GLU A 231 17.40 -29.63 -19.64
N GLU A 232 17.37 -30.10 -20.90
CA GLU A 232 18.58 -30.50 -21.62
C GLU A 232 19.57 -29.33 -21.81
N LYS A 233 19.06 -28.14 -22.17
CA LYS A 233 19.88 -26.93 -22.26
C LYS A 233 20.49 -26.56 -20.92
N ALA A 234 19.69 -26.61 -19.84
CA ALA A 234 20.15 -26.30 -18.48
C ALA A 234 21.28 -27.30 -18.04
N LEU A 235 21.07 -28.58 -18.29
CA LEU A 235 22.08 -29.62 -18.02
C LEU A 235 23.36 -29.44 -18.86
N CYS A 236 23.21 -29.03 -20.11
CA CYS A 236 24.37 -28.76 -20.98
C CYS A 236 25.18 -27.55 -20.46
N ILE A 237 24.50 -26.48 -20.03
CA ILE A 237 25.12 -25.30 -19.39
C ILE A 237 25.84 -25.74 -18.10
N GLN A 238 25.17 -26.47 -17.23
CA GLN A 238 25.74 -26.94 -15.97
C GLN A 238 27.00 -27.81 -16.18
N ARG A 239 26.99 -28.71 -17.16
CA ARG A 239 28.14 -29.51 -17.54
C ARG A 239 29.30 -28.69 -18.13
N SER A 240 28.99 -27.59 -18.85
CA SER A 240 30.01 -26.69 -19.39
C SER A 240 30.68 -25.88 -18.27
N TRP A 241 29.92 -25.44 -17.26
CA TRP A 241 30.45 -24.75 -16.08
C TRP A 241 31.34 -25.67 -15.24
N ALA A 242 30.92 -26.92 -15.00
CA ALA A 242 31.72 -27.91 -14.26
C ALA A 242 33.05 -28.17 -14.92
N ARG A 243 33.10 -28.29 -16.27
CA ARG A 243 34.36 -28.45 -17.04
C ARG A 243 35.23 -27.18 -17.03
N GLY A 244 34.63 -26.00 -16.98
CA GLY A 244 35.36 -24.72 -16.86
C GLY A 244 36.08 -24.61 -15.51
N VAL A 245 35.38 -24.96 -14.42
CA VAL A 245 35.95 -24.94 -13.06
C VAL A 245 37.10 -25.96 -12.89
N SER A 246 36.96 -27.17 -13.44
CA SER A 246 38.05 -28.15 -13.39
C SER A 246 39.33 -27.66 -14.09
N ARG A 247 39.21 -26.99 -15.23
CA ARG A 247 40.36 -26.44 -15.96
C ARG A 247 41.05 -25.27 -15.27
N SER A 248 40.29 -24.44 -14.48
CA SER A 248 40.92 -23.39 -13.70
C SER A 248 41.71 -23.94 -12.51
N ASN A 249 41.18 -24.95 -11.83
CA ASN A 249 41.89 -25.61 -10.72
C ASN A 249 43.16 -26.35 -11.13
N GLU A 250 43.20 -26.95 -12.34
CA GLU A 250 44.41 -27.59 -12.87
C GLU A 250 45.49 -26.53 -13.20
N ARG A 251 45.14 -25.37 -13.73
CA ARG A 251 46.09 -24.28 -14.00
C ARG A 251 46.71 -23.67 -12.75
N ASP A 252 45.91 -23.57 -11.67
CA ASP A 252 46.43 -23.02 -10.40
C ASP A 252 47.38 -23.98 -9.72
N GLN A 253 47.20 -25.32 -9.88
CA GLN A 253 48.14 -26.33 -9.37
C GLN A 253 49.45 -26.40 -10.14
N ASP A 254 49.46 -26.09 -11.45
CA ASP A 254 50.66 -26.06 -12.26
C ASP A 254 51.52 -24.79 -12.06
N MET A 255 50.97 -23.75 -11.46
CA MET A 255 51.69 -22.52 -11.10
C MET A 255 52.33 -22.57 -9.71
N GLU A 256 51.99 -23.55 -8.87
CA GLU A 256 52.60 -23.76 -7.55
C GLU A 256 53.73 -24.82 -7.56
N ARG A 257 54.11 -25.35 -8.72
CA ARG A 257 55.26 -26.24 -8.90
C ARG A 257 56.37 -25.53 -9.66
#